data_e3257dd55abbd5b293a2dbb9558098ad
#
_entry.id   e3257dd55abbd5b293a2dbb9558098ad
#
_cell.length_a   1.000
_cell.length_b   1.000
_cell.length_c   1.000
_cell.angle_alpha   90.00
_cell.angle_beta   90.00
_cell.angle_gamma   90.00
#
_symmetry.space_group_name_H-M   'P 1'
#
loop_
_entity.id
_entity.type
_entity.pdbx_description
1 polymer ?
#
loop_
_entity_poly.entity_id
_entity_poly.type
_entity_poly.pdbx_seq_one_letter_code
_entity_poly.pdbx_strand_id
1 'polypeptide(L)'
;SLGIAAATDIVPAWANRGSSHSWSVLIEEGDIHPFNPFWEQDLWQYKRLYSDMDYHKYWGRFRLPKVFRKTYRYYMEGPLADGVPAKDIPEAFRSLRKKDVSHEYFDTVNVRIKLRKMPSGTKYAYLCVWNYNNWKPVHWGKITGDVALFSGMGKDIVYLPMYCMDGEMVVAADPVLVQKDGKVRILYPEDTREEMVTTQYTGVLAYPLN
;
A
#
# COMPACT_ATOMS: atom_id res chain seq x y z
N SER A 1 -13.96 -23.19 19.57
CA SER A 1 -13.37 -22.80 18.27
C SER A 1 -13.47 -23.98 17.33
N LEU A 2 -13.76 -23.75 16.07
CA LEU A 2 -13.88 -24.80 15.05
C LEU A 2 -12.52 -25.29 14.52
N GLY A 3 -11.41 -24.81 15.08
CA GLY A 3 -10.06 -25.16 14.62
C GLY A 3 -9.66 -24.61 13.24
N ILE A 4 -10.48 -23.71 12.67
CA ILE A 4 -10.23 -23.11 11.35
C ILE A 4 -9.24 -21.95 11.51
N ALA A 5 -8.14 -22.01 10.77
CA ALA A 5 -7.14 -20.93 10.76
C ALA A 5 -7.62 -19.80 9.83
N ALA A 6 -8.10 -18.72 10.43
CA ALA A 6 -8.55 -17.53 9.72
C ALA A 6 -7.86 -16.27 10.24
N ALA A 7 -7.67 -15.30 9.34
CA ALA A 7 -7.07 -14.01 9.67
C ALA A 7 -7.81 -12.87 8.94
N THR A 8 -7.39 -11.64 9.20
CA THR A 8 -7.85 -10.46 8.46
C THR A 8 -6.66 -9.82 7.77
N ASP A 9 -6.75 -9.64 6.46
CA ASP A 9 -5.80 -8.92 5.66
C ASP A 9 -6.31 -7.50 5.34
N ILE A 10 -5.38 -6.55 5.19
CA ILE A 10 -5.70 -5.12 5.09
C ILE A 10 -4.82 -4.50 4.01
N VAL A 11 -5.41 -3.72 3.12
CA VAL A 11 -4.71 -2.69 2.34
C VAL A 11 -4.85 -1.35 3.07
N PRO A 12 -3.74 -0.69 3.47
CA PRO A 12 -3.81 0.59 4.19
C PRO A 12 -4.48 1.69 3.38
N ALA A 13 -4.20 1.74 2.09
CA ALA A 13 -4.86 2.60 1.11
C ALA A 13 -4.69 2.00 -0.28
N TRP A 14 -5.71 2.10 -1.12
CA TRP A 14 -5.62 1.76 -2.54
C TRP A 14 -4.83 2.82 -3.30
N ALA A 15 -4.04 2.41 -4.29
CA ALA A 15 -3.27 3.35 -5.11
C ALA A 15 -4.10 4.00 -6.24
N ASN A 16 -5.26 3.49 -6.57
CA ASN A 16 -6.13 3.98 -7.65
C ASN A 16 -7.61 4.01 -7.28
N ARG A 17 -7.93 3.91 -6.00
CA ARG A 17 -9.28 4.01 -5.46
C ARG A 17 -9.25 4.72 -4.13
N GLY A 18 -10.38 5.26 -3.72
CA GLY A 18 -10.53 5.82 -2.39
C GLY A 18 -10.54 4.74 -1.29
N SER A 19 -10.20 5.16 -0.05
CA SER A 19 -10.27 4.34 1.16
C SER A 19 -9.18 3.27 1.31
N SER A 20 -9.18 2.64 2.48
CA SER A 20 -8.56 1.36 2.82
C SER A 20 -9.56 0.24 2.63
N HIS A 21 -9.13 -1.00 2.75
CA HIS A 21 -10.02 -2.15 2.78
C HIS A 21 -9.45 -3.28 3.61
N SER A 22 -10.33 -4.10 4.16
CA SER A 22 -9.96 -5.33 4.87
C SER A 22 -10.88 -6.47 4.48
N TRP A 23 -10.35 -7.67 4.45
CA TRP A 23 -11.08 -8.89 4.12
C TRP A 23 -10.62 -10.04 4.98
N SER A 24 -11.44 -11.10 5.02
CA SER A 24 -11.09 -12.34 5.69
C SER A 24 -10.22 -13.22 4.81
N VAL A 25 -9.36 -14.00 5.43
CA VAL A 25 -8.54 -15.00 4.75
C VAL A 25 -8.56 -16.29 5.53
N LEU A 26 -8.85 -17.39 4.86
CA LEU A 26 -8.64 -18.75 5.36
C LEU A 26 -7.21 -19.16 5.03
N ILE A 27 -6.54 -19.79 5.98
CA ILE A 27 -5.16 -20.29 5.81
C ILE A 27 -5.20 -21.81 5.94
N GLU A 28 -4.85 -22.51 4.88
CA GLU A 28 -4.87 -23.96 4.83
C GLU A 28 -3.57 -24.46 4.21
N GLU A 29 -2.82 -25.29 4.96
CA GLU A 29 -1.57 -25.92 4.52
C GLU A 29 -0.53 -24.97 3.88
N GLY A 30 -0.55 -23.69 4.27
CA GLY A 30 0.34 -22.65 3.74
C GLY A 30 -0.23 -21.86 2.57
N ASP A 31 -1.35 -22.28 2.01
CA ASP A 31 -2.13 -21.54 1.02
C ASP A 31 -3.10 -20.56 1.67
N ILE A 32 -3.42 -19.49 0.95
CA ILE A 32 -4.40 -18.50 1.39
C ILE A 32 -5.62 -18.49 0.48
N HIS A 33 -6.79 -18.41 1.11
CA HIS A 33 -8.09 -18.29 0.44
C HIS A 33 -8.77 -17.00 0.90
N PRO A 34 -8.52 -15.85 0.24
CA PRO A 34 -9.15 -14.58 0.59
C PRO A 34 -10.62 -14.60 0.22
N PHE A 35 -11.48 -14.10 1.10
CA PHE A 35 -12.90 -13.97 0.86
C PHE A 35 -13.49 -12.78 1.62
N ASN A 36 -14.64 -12.30 1.17
CA ASN A 36 -15.43 -11.33 1.90
C ASN A 36 -16.74 -12.00 2.36
N PRO A 37 -16.96 -12.18 3.67
CA PRO A 37 -18.11 -12.92 4.19
C PRO A 37 -19.47 -12.28 3.88
N PHE A 38 -19.48 -11.02 3.45
CA PHE A 38 -20.72 -10.29 3.10
C PHE A 38 -21.08 -10.38 1.62
N TRP A 39 -20.24 -11.01 0.80
CA TRP A 39 -20.41 -11.08 -0.65
C TRP A 39 -20.40 -12.56 -1.07
N GLU A 40 -21.58 -13.09 -1.34
CA GLU A 40 -21.78 -14.50 -1.71
C GLU A 40 -21.30 -14.85 -3.11
N GLN A 41 -20.85 -13.88 -3.91
CA GLN A 41 -20.47 -14.10 -5.28
C GLN A 41 -18.96 -14.33 -5.41
N ASP A 42 -18.58 -15.33 -6.22
CA ASP A 42 -17.19 -15.65 -6.63
C ASP A 42 -16.38 -14.46 -7.17
N LEU A 43 -17.08 -13.39 -7.52
CA LEU A 43 -16.54 -12.14 -8.02
C LEU A 43 -15.54 -11.46 -7.07
N TRP A 44 -15.55 -11.81 -5.79
CA TRP A 44 -14.77 -11.14 -4.74
C TRP A 44 -13.67 -12.02 -4.15
N GLN A 45 -13.23 -13.02 -4.86
CA GLN A 45 -12.00 -13.72 -4.52
C GLN A 45 -10.81 -12.83 -4.84
N TYR A 46 -10.28 -12.15 -3.85
CA TYR A 46 -9.21 -11.14 -4.01
C TYR A 46 -7.98 -11.67 -4.75
N LYS A 47 -7.59 -12.91 -4.54
CA LYS A 47 -6.48 -13.54 -5.25
C LYS A 47 -6.73 -13.55 -6.77
N ARG A 48 -7.95 -13.85 -7.19
CA ARG A 48 -8.38 -13.84 -8.59
C ARG A 48 -8.46 -12.41 -9.17
N LEU A 49 -8.95 -11.44 -8.39
CA LEU A 49 -9.02 -10.03 -8.79
C LEU A 49 -7.65 -9.43 -9.15
N TYR A 50 -6.57 -9.98 -8.61
CA TYR A 50 -5.22 -9.47 -8.81
C TYR A 50 -4.41 -10.27 -9.81
N SER A 51 -4.77 -11.53 -10.07
CA SER A 51 -4.08 -12.42 -11.00
C SER A 51 -4.71 -12.47 -12.38
N ASP A 52 -6.02 -12.24 -12.49
CA ASP A 52 -6.78 -12.37 -13.73
C ASP A 52 -7.01 -10.99 -14.39
N MET A 53 -6.30 -10.75 -15.49
CA MET A 53 -6.36 -9.48 -16.24
C MET A 53 -7.73 -9.24 -16.89
N ASP A 54 -8.47 -10.27 -17.26
CA ASP A 54 -9.78 -10.13 -17.90
C ASP A 54 -10.85 -9.65 -16.94
N TYR A 55 -10.69 -9.96 -15.68
CA TYR A 55 -11.60 -9.52 -14.63
C TYR A 55 -11.60 -8.00 -14.41
N HIS A 56 -10.47 -7.35 -14.68
CA HIS A 56 -10.32 -5.91 -14.56
C HIS A 56 -11.04 -5.09 -15.62
N LYS A 57 -11.59 -5.74 -16.65
CA LYS A 57 -12.29 -5.10 -17.76
C LYS A 57 -13.50 -4.28 -17.32
N TYR A 58 -14.16 -4.68 -16.24
CA TYR A 58 -15.36 -4.03 -15.72
C TYR A 58 -15.13 -3.03 -14.59
N TRP A 59 -14.07 -3.23 -13.77
CA TRP A 59 -13.87 -2.49 -12.52
C TRP A 59 -12.61 -1.61 -12.53
N GLY A 60 -11.89 -1.62 -13.64
CA GLY A 60 -10.55 -1.09 -13.67
C GLY A 60 -9.60 -1.96 -12.83
N ARG A 61 -8.33 -1.80 -13.07
CA ARG A 61 -7.29 -2.58 -12.42
C ARG A 61 -7.10 -2.12 -10.97
N PHE A 62 -7.30 -3.00 -10.02
CA PHE A 62 -6.93 -2.73 -8.65
C PHE A 62 -5.41 -2.67 -8.51
N ARG A 63 -4.92 -1.62 -7.83
CA ARG A 63 -3.49 -1.45 -7.58
C ARG A 63 -3.25 -1.47 -6.08
N LEU A 64 -2.74 -2.61 -5.62
CA LEU A 64 -2.36 -2.84 -4.24
C LEU A 64 -0.94 -2.35 -4.01
N PRO A 65 -0.73 -1.32 -3.21
CA PRO A 65 0.61 -0.90 -2.84
C PRO A 65 1.23 -1.85 -1.83
N LYS A 66 0.42 -2.39 -0.90
CA LYS A 66 0.84 -3.21 0.23
C LYS A 66 -0.32 -3.96 0.85
N VAL A 67 -0.09 -5.18 1.34
CA VAL A 67 -1.07 -5.96 2.12
C VAL A 67 -0.44 -6.38 3.43
N PHE A 68 -1.15 -6.14 4.53
CA PHE A 68 -0.76 -6.57 5.87
C PHE A 68 -1.80 -7.52 6.44
N ARG A 69 -1.36 -8.60 7.10
CA ARG A 69 -2.19 -9.50 7.89
C ARG A 69 -2.20 -9.08 9.35
N LYS A 70 -3.37 -8.96 9.95
CA LYS A 70 -3.50 -8.83 11.41
C LYS A 70 -3.08 -10.14 12.07
N THR A 71 -2.28 -10.04 13.14
CA THR A 71 -1.72 -11.21 13.81
C THR A 71 -1.92 -11.13 15.33
N TYR A 72 -1.95 -12.29 15.99
CA TYR A 72 -1.92 -12.37 17.43
C TYR A 72 -0.51 -12.23 18.00
N ARG A 73 0.50 -12.58 17.21
CA ARG A 73 1.92 -12.43 17.59
C ARG A 73 2.41 -11.02 17.29
N TYR A 74 3.39 -10.57 18.06
CA TYR A 74 4.13 -9.35 17.73
C TYR A 74 5.19 -9.68 16.68
N TYR A 75 5.25 -8.82 15.66
CA TYR A 75 6.33 -8.79 14.68
C TYR A 75 7.22 -7.61 15.02
N MET A 76 8.46 -7.91 15.42
CA MET A 76 9.44 -6.93 15.88
C MET A 76 10.16 -6.29 14.68
N GLU A 77 9.36 -5.68 13.79
CA GLU A 77 9.84 -5.02 12.57
C GLU A 77 9.25 -3.61 12.45
N GLY A 78 10.02 -2.74 11.79
CA GLY A 78 9.59 -1.39 11.48
C GLY A 78 9.81 -0.36 12.59
N PRO A 79 9.29 0.86 12.40
CA PRO A 79 9.66 2.01 13.21
C PRO A 79 9.31 1.85 14.70
N LEU A 80 8.17 1.23 15.01
CA LEU A 80 7.76 1.03 16.40
C LEU A 80 8.67 0.03 17.14
N ALA A 81 9.08 -1.04 16.46
CA ALA A 81 10.03 -2.02 17.02
C ALA A 81 11.43 -1.42 17.25
N ASP A 82 11.86 -0.51 16.36
CA ASP A 82 13.15 0.20 16.48
C ASP A 82 13.09 1.41 17.45
N GLY A 83 12.01 1.55 18.21
CA GLY A 83 11.86 2.57 19.26
C GLY A 83 11.66 3.99 18.73
N VAL A 84 11.14 4.15 17.50
CA VAL A 84 10.77 5.48 16.99
C VAL A 84 9.57 5.99 17.81
N PRO A 85 9.57 7.25 18.27
CA PRO A 85 8.45 7.83 19.00
C PRO A 85 7.14 7.72 18.24
N ALA A 86 6.03 7.38 18.91
CA ALA A 86 4.73 7.19 18.25
C ALA A 86 4.25 8.43 17.48
N LYS A 87 4.64 9.63 17.89
CA LYS A 87 4.34 10.88 17.18
C LYS A 87 5.00 10.95 15.79
N ASP A 88 6.13 10.27 15.60
CA ASP A 88 6.90 10.23 14.35
C ASP A 88 6.58 8.97 13.53
N ILE A 89 5.51 8.26 13.89
CA ILE A 89 5.02 7.08 13.18
C ILE A 89 3.58 7.36 12.73
N PRO A 90 3.25 7.23 11.43
CA PRO A 90 1.86 7.29 10.98
C PRO A 90 0.99 6.28 11.73
N GLU A 91 -0.24 6.66 12.05
CA GLU A 91 -1.17 5.84 12.85
C GLU A 91 -1.31 4.40 12.31
N ALA A 92 -1.35 4.25 10.99
CA ALA A 92 -1.43 2.95 10.34
C ALA A 92 -0.30 1.98 10.74
N PHE A 93 0.82 2.47 11.29
CA PHE A 93 2.00 1.66 11.63
C PHE A 93 2.34 1.64 13.12
N ARG A 94 1.45 2.13 13.99
CA ARG A 94 1.62 2.12 15.46
C ARG A 94 1.24 0.78 16.09
N SER A 95 1.32 -0.33 15.35
CA SER A 95 0.99 -1.66 15.88
C SER A 95 1.98 -2.70 15.39
N LEU A 96 2.54 -3.46 16.32
CA LEU A 96 3.40 -4.61 16.03
C LEU A 96 2.62 -5.88 15.63
N ARG A 97 1.28 -5.85 15.67
CA ARG A 97 0.43 -7.00 15.34
C ARG A 97 0.03 -7.01 13.86
N LYS A 98 1.01 -6.77 13.00
CA LYS A 98 0.83 -6.79 11.54
C LYS A 98 2.04 -7.45 10.89
N LYS A 99 1.77 -8.37 9.97
CA LYS A 99 2.78 -9.00 9.11
C LYS A 99 2.56 -8.55 7.67
N ASP A 100 3.63 -8.21 6.97
CA ASP A 100 3.57 -8.00 5.53
C ASP A 100 3.34 -9.34 4.81
N VAL A 101 2.27 -9.40 4.03
CA VAL A 101 1.88 -10.58 3.24
C VAL A 101 1.65 -10.22 1.77
N SER A 102 2.19 -9.10 1.31
CA SER A 102 2.01 -8.61 -0.05
C SER A 102 2.38 -9.64 -1.12
N HIS A 103 3.45 -10.41 -0.87
CA HIS A 103 3.94 -11.47 -1.77
C HIS A 103 2.97 -12.65 -1.92
N GLU A 104 2.01 -12.79 -1.02
CA GLU A 104 0.96 -13.81 -1.14
C GLU A 104 -0.14 -13.40 -2.14
N TYR A 105 -0.20 -12.11 -2.52
CA TYR A 105 -1.24 -11.53 -3.38
C TYR A 105 -0.75 -11.11 -4.76
N PHE A 106 0.48 -10.60 -4.85
CA PHE A 106 1.02 -10.06 -6.09
C PHE A 106 2.55 -10.12 -6.12
N ASP A 107 3.09 -9.96 -7.30
CA ASP A 107 4.52 -9.91 -7.55
C ASP A 107 5.09 -8.58 -7.05
N THR A 108 5.96 -8.62 -6.06
CA THR A 108 6.48 -7.45 -5.33
C THR A 108 7.86 -7.03 -5.82
N VAL A 109 8.24 -5.80 -5.50
CA VAL A 109 9.58 -5.26 -5.76
C VAL A 109 10.11 -4.47 -4.57
N ASN A 110 11.41 -4.51 -4.35
CA ASN A 110 12.08 -3.65 -3.37
C ASN A 110 12.44 -2.32 -4.03
N VAL A 111 12.04 -1.21 -3.39
CA VAL A 111 12.22 0.14 -3.90
C VAL A 111 13.25 0.87 -3.05
N ARG A 112 14.30 1.40 -3.69
CA ARG A 112 15.32 2.23 -3.05
C ARG A 112 15.16 3.67 -3.52
N ILE A 113 15.06 4.60 -2.57
CA ILE A 113 14.85 6.01 -2.88
C ILE A 113 15.89 6.86 -2.15
N LYS A 114 16.57 7.70 -2.91
CA LYS A 114 17.43 8.74 -2.36
C LYS A 114 16.57 9.87 -1.81
N LEU A 115 16.78 10.18 -0.54
CA LEU A 115 16.00 11.18 0.20
C LEU A 115 16.65 12.55 0.11
N ARG A 116 15.83 13.60 0.29
CA ARG A 116 16.28 15.00 0.36
C ARG A 116 16.15 15.50 1.79
N LYS A 117 17.05 16.43 2.17
CA LYS A 117 16.96 17.21 3.42
C LYS A 117 16.49 16.39 4.63
N MET A 118 17.19 15.28 4.90
CA MET A 118 16.83 14.39 5.99
C MET A 118 16.91 15.12 7.35
N PRO A 119 15.81 15.15 8.13
CA PRO A 119 15.83 15.71 9.46
C PRO A 119 16.76 14.91 10.39
N SER A 120 17.41 15.58 11.33
CA SER A 120 18.32 14.94 12.26
C SER A 120 17.60 13.86 13.09
N GLY A 121 18.21 12.70 13.24
CA GLY A 121 17.65 11.58 14.03
C GLY A 121 16.55 10.77 13.34
N THR A 122 16.14 11.11 12.13
CA THR A 122 15.11 10.36 11.37
C THR A 122 15.66 9.02 10.92
N LYS A 123 15.02 7.92 11.34
CA LYS A 123 15.42 6.54 11.00
C LYS A 123 14.58 5.92 9.89
N TYR A 124 13.40 6.47 9.62
CA TYR A 124 12.41 5.92 8.70
C TYR A 124 11.82 6.98 7.78
N ALA A 125 11.54 6.58 6.56
CA ALA A 125 10.67 7.30 5.63
C ALA A 125 9.44 6.42 5.31
N TYR A 126 8.40 7.02 4.76
CA TYR A 126 7.14 6.35 4.45
C TYR A 126 6.82 6.55 2.98
N LEU A 127 6.45 5.46 2.28
CA LEU A 127 5.85 5.58 0.96
C LEU A 127 4.36 5.81 1.09
N CYS A 128 3.89 6.84 0.40
CA CYS A 128 2.49 7.24 0.38
C CYS A 128 1.91 7.07 -1.02
N VAL A 129 0.62 6.77 -1.11
CA VAL A 129 -0.17 6.80 -2.34
C VAL A 129 -1.21 7.90 -2.26
N TRP A 130 -1.58 8.45 -3.42
CA TRP A 130 -2.66 9.44 -3.49
C TRP A 130 -4.02 8.76 -3.29
N ASN A 131 -4.76 9.20 -2.28
CA ASN A 131 -6.03 8.57 -1.90
C ASN A 131 -6.94 9.59 -1.21
N TYR A 132 -8.14 9.82 -1.75
CA TYR A 132 -9.08 10.84 -1.23
C TYR A 132 -8.43 12.20 -0.93
N ASN A 133 -7.91 12.85 -1.93
CA ASN A 133 -7.37 14.21 -1.84
C ASN A 133 -6.17 14.40 -0.90
N ASN A 134 -5.52 13.31 -0.45
CA ASN A 134 -4.26 13.42 0.27
C ASN A 134 -3.35 12.18 0.07
N TRP A 135 -2.10 12.32 0.49
CA TRP A 135 -1.12 11.24 0.47
C TRP A 135 -1.25 10.38 1.73
N LYS A 136 -1.59 9.09 1.55
CA LYS A 136 -1.75 8.11 2.62
C LYS A 136 -0.54 7.19 2.69
N PRO A 137 0.10 7.04 3.87
CA PRO A 137 1.23 6.13 4.05
C PRO A 137 0.79 4.67 3.93
N VAL A 138 1.52 3.91 3.11
CA VAL A 138 1.23 2.50 2.85
C VAL A 138 2.35 1.56 3.30
N HIS A 139 3.57 2.06 3.44
CA HIS A 139 4.70 1.29 3.97
C HIS A 139 5.78 2.19 4.56
N TRP A 140 6.60 1.63 5.43
CA TRP A 140 7.80 2.25 5.96
C TRP A 140 9.06 1.73 5.27
N GLY A 141 10.10 2.55 5.21
CA GLY A 141 11.43 2.18 4.75
C GLY A 141 12.49 2.63 5.75
N LYS A 142 13.40 1.72 6.11
CA LYS A 142 14.55 2.06 6.95
C LYS A 142 15.56 2.87 6.16
N ILE A 143 16.08 3.92 6.77
CA ILE A 143 17.06 4.82 6.17
C ILE A 143 18.47 4.35 6.49
N THR A 144 19.31 4.27 5.47
CA THR A 144 20.75 4.04 5.60
C THR A 144 21.50 5.08 4.76
N GLY A 145 22.28 5.93 5.42
CA GLY A 145 22.81 7.13 4.79
C GLY A 145 21.67 8.07 4.35
N ASP A 146 21.60 8.36 3.06
CA ASP A 146 20.57 9.19 2.43
C ASP A 146 19.54 8.36 1.62
N VAL A 147 19.53 7.03 1.78
CA VAL A 147 18.66 6.12 1.02
C VAL A 147 17.69 5.38 1.95
N ALA A 148 16.41 5.41 1.62
CA ALA A 148 15.40 4.56 2.24
C ALA A 148 15.15 3.31 1.40
N LEU A 149 15.06 2.14 2.04
CA LEU A 149 14.69 0.87 1.42
C LEU A 149 13.28 0.49 1.84
N PHE A 150 12.40 0.34 0.84
CA PHE A 150 11.02 -0.12 1.00
C PHE A 150 10.88 -1.52 0.38
N SER A 151 10.61 -2.51 1.20
CA SER A 151 10.53 -3.91 0.76
C SER A 151 9.13 -4.26 0.26
N GLY A 152 9.06 -5.16 -0.73
CA GLY A 152 7.82 -5.82 -1.13
C GLY A 152 6.72 -4.89 -1.63
N MET A 153 7.04 -3.87 -2.42
CA MET A 153 6.09 -2.87 -2.91
C MET A 153 5.34 -3.35 -4.16
N GLY A 154 4.11 -2.85 -4.33
CA GLY A 154 3.31 -3.06 -5.53
C GLY A 154 3.84 -2.28 -6.74
N LYS A 155 3.63 -2.82 -7.93
CA LYS A 155 4.06 -2.27 -9.22
C LYS A 155 2.95 -1.46 -9.89
N ASP A 156 3.32 -0.67 -10.90
CA ASP A 156 2.43 0.19 -11.69
C ASP A 156 1.70 1.23 -10.81
N ILE A 157 2.43 1.80 -9.85
CA ILE A 157 1.94 2.71 -8.82
C ILE A 157 2.87 3.91 -8.69
N VAL A 158 2.26 5.09 -8.53
CA VAL A 158 2.97 6.31 -8.14
C VAL A 158 3.01 6.40 -6.62
N TYR A 159 4.21 6.57 -6.09
CA TYR A 159 4.46 6.76 -4.67
C TYR A 159 5.11 8.10 -4.39
N LEU A 160 4.74 8.73 -3.28
CA LEU A 160 5.43 9.90 -2.73
C LEU A 160 6.17 9.49 -1.45
N PRO A 161 7.51 9.63 -1.41
CA PRO A 161 8.27 9.44 -0.18
C PRO A 161 8.06 10.60 0.79
N MET A 162 7.74 10.31 2.04
CA MET A 162 7.49 11.32 3.07
C MET A 162 8.16 10.95 4.39
N TYR A 163 8.45 11.93 5.23
CA TYR A 163 8.75 11.76 6.65
C TYR A 163 7.47 11.94 7.47
N CYS A 164 7.42 11.34 8.66
CA CYS A 164 6.43 11.66 9.68
C CYS A 164 7.17 12.36 10.83
N MET A 165 6.79 13.59 11.14
CA MET A 165 7.41 14.43 12.15
C MET A 165 6.34 15.09 13.01
N ASP A 166 6.31 14.78 14.29
CA ASP A 166 5.29 15.29 15.22
C ASP A 166 3.83 15.09 14.73
N GLY A 167 3.59 13.98 14.00
CA GLY A 167 2.28 13.67 13.41
C GLY A 167 2.05 14.24 12.01
N GLU A 168 2.90 15.13 11.54
CA GLU A 168 2.81 15.76 10.24
C GLU A 168 3.59 15.00 9.17
N MET A 169 3.01 14.90 7.98
CA MET A 169 3.67 14.25 6.83
C MET A 169 4.38 15.30 5.97
N VAL A 170 5.70 15.16 5.85
CA VAL A 170 6.58 16.08 5.12
C VAL A 170 7.25 15.38 3.95
N VAL A 171 7.26 15.99 2.77
CA VAL A 171 7.85 15.40 1.56
C VAL A 171 9.34 15.14 1.75
N ALA A 172 9.77 13.91 1.48
CA ALA A 172 11.14 13.43 1.67
C ALA A 172 11.93 13.32 0.36
N ALA A 173 11.27 13.14 -0.77
CA ALA A 173 11.85 13.06 -2.11
C ALA A 173 10.79 13.32 -3.18
N ASP A 174 11.22 13.39 -4.46
CA ASP A 174 10.28 13.47 -5.58
C ASP A 174 9.40 12.22 -5.67
N PRO A 175 8.18 12.35 -6.24
CA PRO A 175 7.35 11.20 -6.52
C PRO A 175 8.06 10.21 -7.44
N VAL A 176 7.78 8.93 -7.26
CA VAL A 176 8.33 7.87 -8.10
C VAL A 176 7.22 7.00 -8.67
N LEU A 177 7.35 6.61 -9.92
CA LEU A 177 6.55 5.55 -10.53
C LEU A 177 7.33 4.23 -10.44
N VAL A 178 6.79 3.26 -9.71
CA VAL A 178 7.24 1.87 -9.80
C VAL A 178 6.55 1.23 -10.99
N GLN A 179 7.29 0.96 -12.05
CA GLN A 179 6.76 0.46 -13.32
C GLN A 179 6.38 -1.03 -13.24
N LYS A 180 5.68 -1.54 -14.25
CA LYS A 180 5.28 -2.96 -14.33
C LYS A 180 6.47 -3.92 -14.33
N ASP A 181 7.60 -3.53 -14.92
CA ASP A 181 8.85 -4.29 -14.94
C ASP A 181 9.65 -4.18 -13.63
N GLY A 182 9.16 -3.42 -12.65
CA GLY A 182 9.79 -3.19 -11.37
C GLY A 182 10.81 -2.06 -11.35
N LYS A 183 11.08 -1.41 -12.49
CA LYS A 183 11.95 -0.23 -12.50
C LYS A 183 11.30 0.96 -11.82
N VAL A 184 12.13 1.78 -11.19
CA VAL A 184 11.71 3.00 -10.50
C VAL A 184 12.06 4.20 -11.37
N ARG A 185 11.05 4.98 -11.75
CA ARG A 185 11.21 6.23 -12.47
C ARG A 185 10.85 7.41 -11.56
N ILE A 186 11.77 8.37 -11.40
CA ILE A 186 11.48 9.62 -10.68
C ILE A 186 10.61 10.48 -11.59
N LEU A 187 9.57 11.06 -10.99
CA LEU A 187 8.66 12.00 -11.64
C LEU A 187 9.07 13.41 -11.21
N TYR A 188 9.67 14.14 -12.14
CA TYR A 188 9.96 15.56 -11.91
C TYR A 188 8.72 16.38 -12.23
N PRO A 189 8.38 17.42 -11.44
CA PRO A 189 7.41 18.39 -11.87
C PRO A 189 8.00 19.05 -13.13
N GLU A 190 7.37 18.84 -14.26
CA GLU A 190 7.67 19.65 -15.44
C GLU A 190 7.27 21.07 -15.13
N ASP A 191 8.12 22.05 -15.49
CA ASP A 191 7.82 23.46 -15.31
C ASP A 191 6.44 23.77 -15.87
N THR A 192 5.56 24.08 -14.96
CA THR A 192 4.25 24.70 -15.08
C THR A 192 3.80 25.03 -16.50
N ARG A 193 3.39 24.03 -17.27
CA ARG A 193 2.30 24.21 -18.19
C ARG A 193 1.02 23.92 -17.41
N GLU A 194 0.18 24.92 -17.27
CA GLU A 194 -1.20 24.77 -16.81
C GLU A 194 -2.02 24.01 -17.89
N GLU A 195 -1.69 22.76 -18.11
CA GLU A 195 -2.58 21.86 -18.80
C GLU A 195 -3.59 21.35 -17.77
N MET A 196 -4.77 21.97 -17.74
CA MET A 196 -5.93 21.40 -17.08
C MET A 196 -6.19 20.02 -17.67
N VAL A 197 -5.74 18.97 -17.01
CA VAL A 197 -6.16 17.60 -17.33
C VAL A 197 -7.58 17.47 -16.80
N THR A 198 -8.56 17.71 -17.67
CA THR A 198 -9.95 17.39 -17.38
C THR A 198 -10.08 15.87 -17.44
N THR A 199 -9.92 15.19 -16.30
CA THR A 199 -10.31 13.80 -16.19
C THR A 199 -11.83 13.75 -16.19
N GLN A 200 -12.43 13.42 -17.33
CA GLN A 200 -13.83 13.00 -17.34
C GLN A 200 -13.94 11.70 -16.55
N TYR A 201 -14.49 11.81 -15.36
CA TYR A 201 -14.91 10.67 -14.59
C TYR A 201 -16.17 10.11 -15.25
N THR A 202 -16.02 9.22 -16.22
CA THR A 202 -17.13 8.38 -16.67
C THR A 202 -17.33 7.30 -15.61
N GLY A 203 -17.82 7.71 -14.47
CA GLY A 203 -18.29 6.82 -13.42
C GLY A 203 -19.62 6.25 -13.79
N VAL A 204 -19.63 5.27 -14.67
CA VAL A 204 -20.78 4.39 -14.81
C VAL A 204 -20.70 3.40 -13.65
N LEU A 205 -21.25 3.79 -12.51
CA LEU A 205 -21.73 2.84 -11.52
C LEU A 205 -23.01 2.21 -12.06
N ALA A 206 -22.89 1.43 -13.11
CA ALA A 206 -23.95 0.52 -13.50
C ALA A 206 -23.77 -0.74 -12.65
N TYR A 207 -24.40 -0.76 -11.46
CA TYR A 207 -24.79 -2.02 -10.87
C TYR A 207 -25.89 -2.58 -11.79
N PRO A 208 -25.74 -3.75 -12.37
CA PRO A 208 -26.91 -4.44 -12.89
C PRO A 208 -27.77 -4.80 -11.68
N LEU A 209 -28.86 -4.08 -11.52
CA LEU A 209 -29.95 -4.53 -10.70
C LEU A 209 -30.60 -5.72 -11.45
N ASN A 210 -30.34 -6.92 -10.98
CA ASN A 210 -31.16 -8.11 -11.17
C ASN A 210 -31.16 -8.91 -9.89
#